data_399622191c7906b003feda233cf26d3f
#
_entry.id   399622191c7906b003feda233cf26d3f
#
_cell.length_a   1.000
_cell.length_b   1.000
_cell.length_c   1.000
_cell.angle_alpha   90.00
_cell.angle_beta   90.00
_cell.angle_gamma   90.00
#
_symmetry.space_group_name_H-M   'P 1'
#
loop_
_entity.id
_entity.type
_entity.pdbx_description
1 polymer ?
#
loop_
_entity_poly.entity_id
_entity_poly.type
_entity_poly.pdbx_seq_one_letter_code
_entity_poly.pdbx_strand_id
1 'polypeptide(L)'
;DNIKIKKAGGQTNRNFIVQHKNKKFFVRLPWETSVIDRNTEGKNILALSRNKKLREILPKYYIYILRGKNILSPKGEKFNLPDGTMVAEYILGRIFTASLFKIKKYQERLARMFYVFHTSGTRFNNKYNVFRDEIEKYRVAAKKYPIQKIISPEIIENLNKIEKEAALMVPIKKRVPAHNDFIFQNFLIGNNGKIYLLDFEYAGMSEKGGALYDFAFLFADNLFRKPTITKELFEKFLRVADKIYRQSLDRNQIWWLVATVAVMQVWWGLLRYFDVKTKKEKKYFKDYVLKRAKGILDLYKIISKKNGASPY
;
A
#
# COMPACT_ATOMS: atom_id res chain seq x y z
N ASP A 1 -20.81 27.63 -18.05
CA ASP A 1 -20.01 27.07 -16.94
C ASP A 1 -18.83 26.27 -17.50
N ASN A 2 -17.62 26.86 -17.45
CA ASN A 2 -16.41 26.21 -17.99
C ASN A 2 -15.89 25.15 -17.00
N ILE A 3 -16.39 23.93 -17.10
CA ILE A 3 -15.81 22.76 -16.41
C ILE A 3 -14.76 22.15 -17.35
N LYS A 4 -13.52 22.03 -16.86
CA LYS A 4 -12.42 21.34 -17.54
C LYS A 4 -12.17 20.01 -16.85
N ILE A 5 -12.13 18.92 -17.62
CA ILE A 5 -11.86 17.57 -17.11
C ILE A 5 -10.60 17.03 -17.78
N LYS A 6 -9.64 16.59 -16.96
CA LYS A 6 -8.41 15.93 -17.41
C LYS A 6 -8.32 14.55 -16.77
N LYS A 7 -8.09 13.50 -17.57
CA LYS A 7 -7.84 12.15 -17.05
C LYS A 7 -6.51 12.15 -16.28
N ALA A 8 -6.52 11.62 -15.07
CA ALA A 8 -5.33 11.31 -14.27
C ALA A 8 -5.04 9.81 -14.34
N GLY A 9 -3.80 9.43 -14.05
CA GLY A 9 -3.41 8.01 -14.04
C GLY A 9 -4.15 7.20 -12.96
N GLY A 10 -3.94 5.88 -12.95
CA GLY A 10 -4.49 4.94 -11.98
C GLY A 10 -4.57 3.54 -12.57
N GLN A 11 -4.31 2.49 -11.77
CA GLN A 11 -4.38 1.08 -12.21
C GLN A 11 -5.69 0.41 -11.78
N THR A 12 -6.22 0.79 -10.63
CA THR A 12 -7.41 0.20 -10.00
C THR A 12 -8.66 1.09 -10.10
N ASN A 13 -8.48 2.35 -10.50
CA ASN A 13 -9.53 3.37 -10.53
C ASN A 13 -9.40 4.25 -11.78
N ARG A 14 -10.51 4.84 -12.22
CA ARG A 14 -10.53 5.94 -13.21
C ARG A 14 -10.45 7.25 -12.46
N ASN A 15 -9.31 7.93 -12.58
CA ASN A 15 -9.05 9.18 -11.87
C ASN A 15 -9.11 10.37 -12.82
N PHE A 16 -9.68 11.46 -12.34
CA PHE A 16 -9.85 12.70 -13.09
C PHE A 16 -9.47 13.90 -12.23
N ILE A 17 -8.94 14.92 -12.88
CA ILE A 17 -8.80 16.26 -12.34
C ILE A 17 -9.94 17.09 -12.95
N VAL A 18 -10.82 17.56 -12.10
CA VAL A 18 -11.96 18.40 -12.49
C VAL A 18 -11.68 19.82 -12.02
N GLN A 19 -11.66 20.77 -12.96
CA GLN A 19 -11.54 22.19 -12.67
C GLN A 19 -12.90 22.87 -12.93
N HIS A 20 -13.38 23.58 -11.92
CA HIS A 20 -14.56 24.47 -12.04
C HIS A 20 -14.15 25.83 -11.48
N LYS A 21 -14.22 26.85 -12.34
CA LYS A 21 -13.70 28.20 -12.02
C LYS A 21 -12.23 28.10 -11.57
N ASN A 22 -11.89 28.63 -10.41
CA ASN A 22 -10.54 28.65 -9.83
C ASN A 22 -10.26 27.44 -8.91
N LYS A 23 -11.21 26.50 -8.76
CA LYS A 23 -11.06 25.34 -7.88
C LYS A 23 -10.79 24.09 -8.70
N LYS A 24 -9.89 23.24 -8.18
CA LYS A 24 -9.58 21.94 -8.75
C LYS A 24 -9.95 20.84 -7.73
N PHE A 25 -10.49 19.77 -8.24
CA PHE A 25 -10.89 18.60 -7.48
C PHE A 25 -10.25 17.35 -8.08
N PHE A 26 -9.90 16.41 -7.22
CA PHE A 26 -9.57 15.06 -7.64
C PHE A 26 -10.85 14.22 -7.55
N VAL A 27 -11.22 13.56 -8.65
CA VAL A 27 -12.39 12.71 -8.74
C VAL A 27 -11.95 11.30 -9.10
N ARG A 28 -12.34 10.33 -8.27
CA ARG A 28 -12.11 8.92 -8.50
C ARG A 28 -13.43 8.22 -8.78
N LEU A 29 -13.49 7.52 -9.90
CA LEU A 29 -14.54 6.56 -10.21
C LEU A 29 -13.92 5.15 -10.07
N PRO A 30 -14.43 4.30 -9.19
CA PRO A 30 -13.88 2.97 -9.00
C PRO A 30 -14.06 2.13 -10.25
N TRP A 31 -13.07 1.28 -10.51
CA TRP A 31 -13.23 0.20 -11.46
C TRP A 31 -13.87 -0.97 -10.72
N GLU A 32 -14.71 -1.75 -11.39
CA GLU A 32 -15.23 -2.99 -10.81
C GLU A 32 -14.07 -3.95 -10.53
N THR A 33 -13.73 -4.12 -9.27
CA THR A 33 -12.75 -5.11 -8.81
C THR A 33 -13.34 -5.85 -7.62
N SER A 34 -13.33 -7.17 -7.68
CA SER A 34 -13.74 -8.05 -6.56
C SER A 34 -12.76 -8.04 -5.38
N VAL A 35 -11.65 -7.32 -5.49
CA VAL A 35 -10.53 -7.39 -4.54
C VAL A 35 -10.68 -6.35 -3.42
N ILE A 36 -11.27 -5.18 -3.71
CA ILE A 36 -11.33 -4.06 -2.77
C ILE A 36 -12.75 -3.89 -2.23
N ASP A 37 -12.89 -3.95 -0.90
CA ASP A 37 -14.14 -3.62 -0.22
C ASP A 37 -14.29 -2.09 -0.11
N ARG A 38 -15.03 -1.52 -1.06
CA ARG A 38 -15.28 -0.07 -1.13
C ARG A 38 -16.09 0.47 0.04
N ASN A 39 -16.91 -0.36 0.67
CA ASN A 39 -17.67 0.05 1.84
C ASN A 39 -16.74 0.22 3.05
N THR A 40 -15.85 -0.74 3.28
CA THR A 40 -14.81 -0.66 4.33
C THR A 40 -13.87 0.51 4.08
N GLU A 41 -13.37 0.71 2.86
CA GLU A 41 -12.54 1.86 2.49
C GLU A 41 -13.25 3.18 2.83
N GLY A 42 -14.51 3.33 2.45
CA GLY A 42 -15.27 4.55 2.69
C GLY A 42 -15.47 4.85 4.18
N LYS A 43 -15.76 3.84 5.00
CA LYS A 43 -15.83 3.99 6.46
C LYS A 43 -14.48 4.41 7.04
N ASN A 44 -13.38 3.86 6.53
CA ASN A 44 -12.04 4.23 6.95
C ASN A 44 -11.70 5.68 6.56
N ILE A 45 -12.04 6.12 5.34
CA ILE A 45 -11.88 7.52 4.89
C ILE A 45 -12.69 8.48 5.78
N LEU A 46 -13.91 8.11 6.16
CA LEU A 46 -14.72 8.91 7.08
C LEU A 46 -14.07 9.04 8.46
N ALA A 47 -13.51 7.93 8.99
CA ALA A 47 -12.79 7.95 10.25
C ALA A 47 -11.54 8.85 10.20
N LEU A 48 -10.79 8.76 9.11
CA LEU A 48 -9.62 9.62 8.84
C LEU A 48 -10.01 11.09 8.77
N SER A 49 -11.06 11.43 8.02
CA SER A 49 -11.52 12.82 7.81
C SER A 49 -11.96 13.49 9.11
N ARG A 50 -12.49 12.73 10.06
CA ARG A 50 -12.91 13.23 11.40
C ARG A 50 -11.74 13.46 12.34
N ASN A 51 -10.58 12.86 12.09
CA ASN A 51 -9.42 12.96 12.97
C ASN A 51 -8.63 14.24 12.68
N LYS A 52 -8.70 15.21 13.63
CA LYS A 52 -8.03 16.52 13.51
C LYS A 52 -6.51 16.39 13.36
N LYS A 53 -5.87 15.39 13.99
CA LYS A 53 -4.41 15.17 13.92
C LYS A 53 -3.93 14.82 12.50
N LEU A 54 -4.80 14.24 11.68
CA LEU A 54 -4.46 13.79 10.32
C LEU A 54 -4.67 14.86 9.24
N ARG A 55 -5.30 15.98 9.55
CA ARG A 55 -5.60 17.04 8.55
C ARG A 55 -4.38 17.59 7.81
N GLU A 56 -3.20 17.50 8.43
CA GLU A 56 -1.97 17.98 7.83
C GLU A 56 -1.30 17.03 6.85
N ILE A 57 -1.68 15.75 6.93
CA ILE A 57 -1.10 14.68 6.10
C ILE A 57 -2.11 14.06 5.13
N LEU A 58 -3.35 14.53 5.13
CA LEU A 58 -4.41 14.01 4.26
C LEU A 58 -4.97 15.11 3.37
N PRO A 59 -5.36 14.81 2.12
CA PRO A 59 -6.21 15.69 1.35
C PRO A 59 -7.58 15.82 2.02
N LYS A 60 -8.27 16.92 1.80
CA LYS A 60 -9.66 17.06 2.25
C LYS A 60 -10.56 16.21 1.36
N TYR A 61 -11.32 15.31 1.97
CA TYR A 61 -12.35 14.54 1.29
C TYR A 61 -13.69 15.28 1.36
N TYR A 62 -14.32 15.48 0.23
CA TYR A 62 -15.60 16.19 0.12
C TYR A 62 -16.78 15.23 0.00
N ILE A 63 -16.62 14.18 -0.80
CA ILE A 63 -17.67 13.19 -1.10
C ILE A 63 -17.01 11.81 -1.13
N TYR A 64 -17.68 10.84 -0.54
CA TYR A 64 -17.42 9.42 -0.72
C TYR A 64 -18.76 8.67 -0.77
N ILE A 65 -18.98 7.88 -1.82
CA ILE A 65 -20.19 7.09 -2.00
C ILE A 65 -19.99 5.72 -1.36
N LEU A 66 -20.74 5.46 -0.27
CA LEU A 66 -20.71 4.18 0.46
C LEU A 66 -21.66 3.14 -0.10
N ARG A 67 -22.74 3.59 -0.72
CA ARG A 67 -23.71 2.74 -1.43
C ARG A 67 -24.10 3.48 -2.70
N GLY A 68 -24.15 2.76 -3.82
CA GLY A 68 -24.48 3.35 -5.12
C GLY A 68 -25.61 4.35 -5.01
N LYS A 69 -25.38 5.54 -5.50
CA LYS A 69 -26.38 6.62 -5.49
C LYS A 69 -26.78 6.99 -6.89
N ASN A 70 -28.06 6.99 -7.12
CA ASN A 70 -28.63 7.68 -8.28
C ASN A 70 -28.62 9.17 -7.98
N ILE A 71 -27.97 9.94 -8.83
CA ILE A 71 -28.02 11.41 -8.82
C ILE A 71 -28.74 11.89 -10.06
N LEU A 72 -29.41 13.03 -9.92
CA LEU A 72 -30.04 13.71 -11.05
C LEU A 72 -29.10 14.82 -11.53
N SER A 73 -28.87 14.90 -12.84
CA SER A 73 -28.27 16.09 -13.43
C SER A 73 -29.24 17.28 -13.33
N PRO A 74 -28.76 18.50 -13.49
CA PRO A 74 -29.64 19.67 -13.62
C PRO A 74 -30.67 19.56 -14.73
N LYS A 75 -30.46 18.67 -15.70
CA LYS A 75 -31.38 18.38 -16.82
C LYS A 75 -32.30 17.18 -16.52
N GLY A 76 -32.31 16.64 -15.29
CA GLY A 76 -33.14 15.52 -14.89
C GLY A 76 -32.65 14.13 -15.31
N GLU A 77 -31.47 14.03 -15.93
CA GLU A 77 -30.89 12.73 -16.30
C GLU A 77 -30.39 11.98 -15.03
N LYS A 78 -30.74 10.71 -14.94
CA LYS A 78 -30.27 9.85 -13.82
C LYS A 78 -28.90 9.27 -14.10
N PHE A 79 -27.97 9.47 -13.17
CA PHE A 79 -26.65 8.84 -13.17
C PHE A 79 -26.49 7.96 -11.94
N ASN A 80 -25.98 6.75 -12.13
CA ASN A 80 -25.58 5.89 -11.02
C ASN A 80 -24.11 6.11 -10.71
N LEU A 81 -23.82 6.56 -9.50
CA LEU A 81 -22.46 6.63 -8.97
C LEU A 81 -22.16 5.37 -8.17
N PRO A 82 -21.20 4.55 -8.62
CA PRO A 82 -20.84 3.31 -7.94
C PRO A 82 -20.20 3.57 -6.57
N ASP A 83 -20.23 2.53 -5.72
CA ASP A 83 -19.53 2.53 -4.43
C ASP A 83 -18.04 2.86 -4.61
N GLY A 84 -17.51 3.67 -3.72
CA GLY A 84 -16.12 4.11 -3.82
C GLY A 84 -15.89 5.31 -4.74
N THR A 85 -16.95 5.87 -5.37
CA THR A 85 -16.83 7.19 -6.01
C THR A 85 -16.44 8.24 -4.98
N MET A 86 -15.39 9.00 -5.28
CA MET A 86 -14.79 9.94 -4.34
C MET A 86 -14.49 11.27 -5.01
N VAL A 87 -14.76 12.35 -4.28
CA VAL A 87 -14.29 13.71 -4.62
C VAL A 87 -13.42 14.21 -3.47
N ALA A 88 -12.20 14.58 -3.79
CA ALA A 88 -11.23 15.08 -2.82
C ALA A 88 -10.57 16.38 -3.32
N GLU A 89 -9.89 17.05 -2.42
CA GLU A 89 -9.02 18.18 -2.73
C GLU A 89 -7.95 17.74 -3.75
N TYR A 90 -7.77 18.56 -4.78
CA TYR A 90 -6.64 18.38 -5.68
C TYR A 90 -5.40 19.05 -5.08
N ILE A 91 -4.44 18.26 -4.67
CA ILE A 91 -3.16 18.75 -4.16
C ILE A 91 -2.22 19.01 -5.34
N LEU A 92 -1.85 20.29 -5.52
CA LEU A 92 -0.82 20.63 -6.49
C LEU A 92 0.56 20.26 -5.93
N GLY A 93 1.22 19.34 -6.59
CA GLY A 93 2.47 18.79 -6.09
C GLY A 93 3.03 17.69 -7.00
N ARG A 94 3.97 16.94 -6.47
CA ARG A 94 4.63 15.82 -7.17
C ARG A 94 4.66 14.56 -6.31
N ILE A 95 4.60 13.42 -6.95
CA ILE A 95 4.73 12.12 -6.29
C ILE A 95 6.12 12.00 -5.64
N PHE A 96 6.16 11.40 -4.48
CA PHE A 96 7.40 11.08 -3.78
C PHE A 96 8.21 10.06 -4.57
N THR A 97 9.54 10.16 -4.54
CA THR A 97 10.43 9.30 -5.31
C THR A 97 11.60 8.80 -4.46
N ALA A 98 12.24 7.72 -4.92
CA ALA A 98 13.46 7.21 -4.30
C ALA A 98 14.59 8.24 -4.26
N SER A 99 14.68 9.15 -5.24
CA SER A 99 15.67 10.25 -5.21
C SER A 99 15.41 11.22 -4.06
N LEU A 100 14.16 11.53 -3.78
CA LEU A 100 13.79 12.36 -2.63
C LEU A 100 14.03 11.63 -1.30
N PHE A 101 13.80 10.32 -1.26
CA PHE A 101 14.08 9.50 -0.07
C PHE A 101 15.56 9.51 0.32
N LYS A 102 16.50 9.72 -0.61
CA LYS A 102 17.95 9.87 -0.30
C LYS A 102 18.27 11.12 0.52
N ILE A 103 17.39 12.11 0.52
CA ILE A 103 17.61 13.39 1.17
C ILE A 103 17.08 13.34 2.62
N LYS A 104 17.92 13.55 3.61
CA LYS A 104 17.62 13.47 5.05
C LYS A 104 16.34 14.22 5.44
N LYS A 105 16.16 15.45 4.97
CA LYS A 105 14.95 16.27 5.23
C LYS A 105 13.65 15.54 4.85
N TYR A 106 13.64 14.80 3.74
CA TYR A 106 12.46 14.06 3.31
C TYR A 106 12.28 12.76 4.08
N GLN A 107 13.36 12.11 4.52
CA GLN A 107 13.27 10.98 5.45
C GLN A 107 12.62 11.41 6.77
N GLU A 108 13.06 12.54 7.34
CA GLU A 108 12.49 13.07 8.59
C GLU A 108 10.99 13.40 8.44
N ARG A 109 10.60 14.04 7.33
CA ARG A 109 9.19 14.36 7.06
C ARG A 109 8.35 13.10 6.88
N LEU A 110 8.86 12.12 6.15
CA LEU A 110 8.18 10.85 5.93
C LEU A 110 8.02 10.07 7.26
N ALA A 111 9.06 9.97 8.06
CA ALA A 111 9.01 9.31 9.37
C ALA A 111 8.04 10.03 10.34
N ARG A 112 7.97 11.37 10.32
CA ARG A 112 6.96 12.13 11.09
C ARG A 112 5.55 11.85 10.61
N MET A 113 5.33 11.75 9.30
CA MET A 113 4.02 11.39 8.74
C MET A 113 3.61 9.98 9.20
N PHE A 114 4.51 9.00 9.16
CA PHE A 114 4.26 7.65 9.70
C PHE A 114 3.88 7.70 11.18
N TYR A 115 4.65 8.43 11.97
CA TYR A 115 4.40 8.58 13.41
C TYR A 115 3.01 9.19 13.67
N VAL A 116 2.69 10.31 13.02
CA VAL A 116 1.38 10.98 13.16
C VAL A 116 0.25 10.04 12.77
N PHE A 117 0.40 9.28 11.70
CA PHE A 117 -0.60 8.33 11.24
C PHE A 117 -0.80 7.19 12.24
N HIS A 118 0.27 6.50 12.62
CA HIS A 118 0.22 5.33 13.52
C HIS A 118 -0.22 5.69 14.96
N THR A 119 0.07 6.92 15.42
CA THR A 119 -0.29 7.39 16.76
C THR A 119 -1.54 8.27 16.78
N SER A 120 -2.22 8.40 15.65
CA SER A 120 -3.40 9.27 15.51
C SER A 120 -4.56 8.88 16.43
N GLY A 121 -4.63 7.61 16.84
CA GLY A 121 -5.77 7.05 17.56
C GLY A 121 -6.99 6.79 16.66
N THR A 122 -6.83 6.91 15.33
CA THR A 122 -7.90 6.54 14.38
C THR A 122 -8.24 5.07 14.53
N ARG A 123 -9.54 4.76 14.57
CA ARG A 123 -10.04 3.39 14.60
C ARG A 123 -10.67 3.07 13.25
N PHE A 124 -10.04 2.17 12.51
CA PHE A 124 -10.62 1.61 11.29
C PHE A 124 -11.63 0.53 11.61
N ASN A 125 -12.59 0.34 10.71
CA ASN A 125 -13.66 -0.65 10.90
C ASN A 125 -13.18 -2.10 10.77
N ASN A 126 -12.13 -2.33 10.00
CA ASN A 126 -11.60 -3.65 9.71
C ASN A 126 -10.31 -3.92 10.49
N LYS A 127 -10.17 -5.17 10.88
CA LYS A 127 -8.89 -5.74 11.30
C LYS A 127 -8.12 -6.14 10.04
N TYR A 128 -6.81 -6.00 10.08
CA TYR A 128 -5.95 -6.40 8.97
C TYR A 128 -4.85 -7.35 9.44
N ASN A 129 -4.73 -8.45 8.75
CA ASN A 129 -3.69 -9.44 8.95
C ASN A 129 -3.21 -9.92 7.58
N VAL A 130 -1.99 -9.56 7.18
CA VAL A 130 -1.44 -9.85 5.85
C VAL A 130 -1.49 -11.33 5.50
N PHE A 131 -1.27 -12.22 6.46
CA PHE A 131 -1.26 -13.67 6.23
C PHE A 131 -2.63 -14.18 5.81
N ARG A 132 -3.69 -13.74 6.49
CA ARG A 132 -5.07 -14.16 6.25
C ARG A 132 -5.72 -13.36 5.13
N ASP A 133 -5.59 -12.03 5.18
CA ASP A 133 -6.43 -11.12 4.39
C ASP A 133 -5.86 -10.88 2.98
N GLU A 134 -4.56 -11.19 2.79
CA GLU A 134 -3.92 -11.06 1.48
C GLU A 134 -3.25 -12.35 1.03
N ILE A 135 -2.24 -12.87 1.74
CA ILE A 135 -1.46 -14.03 1.26
C ILE A 135 -2.39 -15.22 1.03
N GLU A 136 -3.18 -15.61 2.03
CA GLU A 136 -4.10 -16.75 1.91
C GLU A 136 -5.15 -16.50 0.83
N LYS A 137 -5.76 -15.30 0.82
CA LYS A 137 -6.74 -14.89 -0.19
C LYS A 137 -6.17 -14.99 -1.61
N TYR A 138 -4.96 -14.47 -1.84
CA TYR A 138 -4.33 -14.51 -3.16
C TYR A 138 -3.91 -15.92 -3.54
N ARG A 139 -3.36 -16.69 -2.60
CA ARG A 139 -3.01 -18.11 -2.81
C ARG A 139 -4.22 -18.94 -3.19
N VAL A 140 -5.35 -18.80 -2.50
CA VAL A 140 -6.60 -19.49 -2.83
C VAL A 140 -7.09 -19.09 -4.21
N ALA A 141 -7.09 -17.80 -4.53
CA ALA A 141 -7.49 -17.31 -5.84
C ALA A 141 -6.56 -17.79 -6.97
N ALA A 142 -5.27 -18.03 -6.67
CA ALA A 142 -4.30 -18.51 -7.64
C ALA A 142 -4.45 -20.02 -7.98
N LYS A 143 -5.12 -20.81 -7.13
CA LYS A 143 -5.31 -22.28 -7.35
C LYS A 143 -5.98 -22.62 -8.68
N LYS A 144 -6.82 -21.72 -9.22
CA LYS A 144 -7.50 -21.90 -10.51
C LYS A 144 -6.58 -21.72 -11.73
N TYR A 145 -5.35 -21.25 -11.53
CA TYR A 145 -4.42 -20.95 -12.61
C TYR A 145 -3.22 -21.92 -12.62
N PRO A 146 -2.62 -22.19 -13.80
CA PRO A 146 -1.43 -23.04 -13.91
C PRO A 146 -0.17 -22.24 -13.50
N ILE A 147 -0.06 -21.88 -12.23
CA ILE A 147 1.02 -21.03 -11.69
C ILE A 147 2.41 -21.65 -11.84
N GLN A 148 2.48 -23.00 -11.94
CA GLN A 148 3.73 -23.74 -12.16
C GLN A 148 4.41 -23.41 -13.50
N LYS A 149 3.67 -22.85 -14.45
CA LYS A 149 4.24 -22.30 -15.70
C LYS A 149 5.07 -21.02 -15.47
N ILE A 150 4.96 -20.41 -14.30
CA ILE A 150 5.64 -19.14 -13.96
C ILE A 150 6.69 -19.34 -12.88
N ILE A 151 6.37 -20.09 -11.82
CA ILE A 151 7.28 -20.41 -10.71
C ILE A 151 7.28 -21.91 -10.46
N SER A 152 8.45 -22.46 -10.11
CA SER A 152 8.59 -23.90 -9.85
C SER A 152 7.90 -24.32 -8.54
N PRO A 153 7.53 -25.61 -8.40
CA PRO A 153 7.03 -26.15 -7.13
C PRO A 153 7.96 -25.88 -5.94
N GLU A 154 9.27 -25.98 -6.16
CA GLU A 154 10.30 -25.67 -5.14
C GLU A 154 10.20 -24.22 -4.65
N ILE A 155 10.01 -23.27 -5.56
CA ILE A 155 9.81 -21.86 -5.16
C ILE A 155 8.54 -21.72 -4.31
N ILE A 156 7.45 -22.39 -4.69
CA ILE A 156 6.18 -22.36 -3.95
C ILE A 156 6.39 -22.90 -2.53
N GLU A 157 7.09 -24.01 -2.40
CA GLU A 157 7.40 -24.62 -1.09
C GLU A 157 8.21 -23.68 -0.22
N ASN A 158 9.26 -23.07 -0.78
CA ASN A 158 10.07 -22.09 -0.07
C ASN A 158 9.26 -20.84 0.36
N LEU A 159 8.37 -20.32 -0.48
CA LEU A 159 7.49 -19.23 -0.11
C LEU A 159 6.57 -19.60 1.06
N ASN A 160 6.00 -20.81 1.06
CA ASN A 160 5.17 -21.32 2.15
C ASN A 160 5.96 -21.51 3.44
N LYS A 161 7.22 -21.97 3.36
CA LYS A 161 8.13 -22.09 4.51
C LYS A 161 8.40 -20.70 5.12
N ILE A 162 8.79 -19.73 4.30
CA ILE A 162 9.07 -18.35 4.73
C ILE A 162 7.82 -17.73 5.38
N GLU A 163 6.64 -17.92 4.79
CA GLU A 163 5.38 -17.45 5.37
C GLU A 163 5.13 -18.02 6.76
N LYS A 164 5.25 -19.34 6.93
CA LYS A 164 5.06 -20.01 8.22
C LYS A 164 6.01 -19.48 9.30
N GLU A 165 7.30 -19.38 8.99
CA GLU A 165 8.30 -18.86 9.91
C GLU A 165 8.05 -17.37 10.24
N ALA A 166 7.75 -16.55 9.25
CA ALA A 166 7.42 -15.15 9.46
C ALA A 166 6.19 -14.98 10.35
N ALA A 167 5.18 -15.85 10.19
CA ALA A 167 3.98 -15.82 11.04
C ALA A 167 4.28 -16.10 12.51
N LEU A 168 5.31 -16.92 12.81
CA LEU A 168 5.80 -17.16 14.17
C LEU A 168 6.65 -16.01 14.70
N MET A 169 7.53 -15.48 13.86
CA MET A 169 8.49 -14.44 14.24
C MET A 169 7.86 -13.04 14.36
N VAL A 170 6.68 -12.82 13.78
CA VAL A 170 5.94 -11.56 13.88
C VAL A 170 4.76 -11.73 14.83
N PRO A 171 4.88 -11.30 16.09
CA PRO A 171 3.81 -11.49 17.08
C PRO A 171 2.60 -10.61 16.78
N ILE A 172 1.45 -10.99 17.34
CA ILE A 172 0.29 -10.13 17.42
C ILE A 172 0.61 -9.02 18.44
N LYS A 173 0.46 -7.77 18.03
CA LYS A 173 0.68 -6.59 18.85
C LYS A 173 -0.62 -5.81 19.05
N LYS A 174 -0.56 -4.78 19.90
CA LYS A 174 -1.64 -3.80 20.00
C LYS A 174 -1.94 -3.26 18.61
N ARG A 175 -3.20 -3.32 18.20
CA ARG A 175 -3.63 -2.84 16.90
C ARG A 175 -3.42 -1.34 16.77
N VAL A 176 -2.82 -0.95 15.67
CA VAL A 176 -2.66 0.45 15.27
C VAL A 176 -3.24 0.65 13.88
N PRO A 177 -3.68 1.87 13.55
CA PRO A 177 -4.04 2.18 12.18
C PRO A 177 -2.81 1.98 11.30
N ALA A 178 -2.95 1.22 10.23
CA ALA A 178 -1.92 0.99 9.23
C ALA A 178 -2.50 1.19 7.83
N HIS A 179 -1.67 1.67 6.93
CA HIS A 179 -2.07 1.92 5.54
C HIS A 179 -2.03 0.63 4.72
N ASN A 180 -1.08 -0.24 5.04
CA ASN A 180 -0.86 -1.55 4.42
C ASN A 180 -0.46 -1.52 2.93
N ASP A 181 -0.27 -0.33 2.35
CA ASP A 181 0.23 -0.12 0.98
C ASP A 181 1.14 1.12 0.93
N PHE A 182 2.14 1.19 1.80
CA PHE A 182 3.07 2.31 1.85
C PHE A 182 4.10 2.22 0.72
N ILE A 183 3.70 2.63 -0.47
CA ILE A 183 4.56 2.80 -1.65
C ILE A 183 4.77 4.28 -1.95
N PHE A 184 5.85 4.62 -2.66
CA PHE A 184 6.14 6.03 -2.98
C PHE A 184 5.03 6.71 -3.78
N GLN A 185 4.29 5.96 -4.59
CA GLN A 185 3.18 6.48 -5.37
C GLN A 185 2.01 6.99 -4.52
N ASN A 186 1.92 6.51 -3.27
CA ASN A 186 0.89 6.92 -2.32
C ASN A 186 1.31 8.11 -1.45
N PHE A 187 2.49 8.70 -1.71
CA PHE A 187 2.95 9.93 -1.06
C PHE A 187 3.07 11.05 -2.07
N LEU A 188 2.37 12.16 -1.83
CA LEU A 188 2.42 13.36 -2.65
C LEU A 188 3.05 14.52 -1.87
N ILE A 189 4.08 15.14 -2.43
CA ILE A 189 4.65 16.37 -1.87
C ILE A 189 3.93 17.55 -2.51
N GLY A 190 3.14 18.23 -1.70
CA GLY A 190 2.49 19.48 -2.12
C GLY A 190 3.48 20.62 -2.33
N ASN A 191 3.10 21.62 -3.11
CA ASN A 191 3.91 22.83 -3.30
C ASN A 191 4.18 23.60 -1.99
N ASN A 192 3.33 23.39 -0.97
CA ASN A 192 3.55 23.87 0.39
C ASN A 192 4.63 23.06 1.16
N GLY A 193 5.23 22.07 0.53
CA GLY A 193 6.26 21.20 1.10
C GLY A 193 5.76 20.13 2.08
N LYS A 194 4.45 20.02 2.32
CA LYS A 194 3.86 18.93 3.12
C LYS A 194 3.85 17.62 2.33
N ILE A 195 3.94 16.49 3.03
CA ILE A 195 3.72 15.17 2.44
C ILE A 195 2.29 14.75 2.78
N TYR A 196 1.53 14.43 1.74
CA TYR A 196 0.17 13.93 1.83
C TYR A 196 0.16 12.43 1.58
N LEU A 197 -0.59 11.70 2.39
CA LEU A 197 -0.82 10.26 2.27
C LEU A 197 -2.11 10.03 1.48
N LEU A 198 -2.05 9.17 0.48
CA LEU A 198 -3.13 8.89 -0.48
C LEU A 198 -3.45 7.40 -0.47
N ASP A 199 -4.64 7.05 -0.99
CA ASP A 199 -5.06 5.69 -1.37
C ASP A 199 -5.16 4.70 -0.20
N PHE A 200 -6.26 4.78 0.54
CA PHE A 200 -6.54 4.00 1.75
C PHE A 200 -7.32 2.69 1.48
N GLU A 201 -7.26 2.16 0.27
CA GLU A 201 -8.05 0.99 -0.13
C GLU A 201 -7.68 -0.30 0.63
N TYR A 202 -6.45 -0.38 1.19
CA TYR A 202 -5.98 -1.49 2.02
C TYR A 202 -5.88 -1.14 3.51
N ALA A 203 -6.24 0.09 3.90
CA ALA A 203 -6.08 0.55 5.28
C ALA A 203 -6.93 -0.27 6.25
N GLY A 204 -6.37 -0.51 7.45
CA GLY A 204 -7.03 -1.27 8.49
C GLY A 204 -6.28 -1.20 9.83
N MET A 205 -6.85 -1.83 10.84
CA MET A 205 -6.19 -2.00 12.15
C MET A 205 -5.23 -3.18 12.08
N SER A 206 -3.94 -2.91 11.88
CA SER A 206 -2.91 -3.96 11.73
C SER A 206 -2.74 -4.77 13.02
N GLU A 207 -2.87 -6.09 12.92
CA GLU A 207 -2.70 -7.04 14.01
C GLU A 207 -1.27 -7.58 14.09
N LYS A 208 -0.68 -7.96 12.96
CA LYS A 208 0.66 -8.52 12.86
C LYS A 208 1.67 -7.42 12.55
N GLY A 209 2.66 -7.25 13.43
CA GLY A 209 3.70 -6.24 13.28
C GLY A 209 3.26 -4.79 13.57
N GLY A 210 1.96 -4.48 13.59
CA GLY A 210 1.47 -3.13 13.84
C GLY A 210 2.04 -2.10 12.86
N ALA A 211 2.59 -1.00 13.40
CA ALA A 211 3.22 0.06 12.61
C ALA A 211 4.44 -0.42 11.79
N LEU A 212 5.13 -1.49 12.22
CA LEU A 212 6.32 -2.00 11.54
C LEU A 212 6.00 -2.55 10.14
N TYR A 213 4.75 -2.98 9.92
CA TYR A 213 4.31 -3.47 8.61
C TYR A 213 4.42 -2.40 7.52
N ASP A 214 4.03 -1.17 7.81
CA ASP A 214 4.11 -0.06 6.85
C ASP A 214 5.58 0.30 6.50
N PHE A 215 6.50 0.21 7.46
CA PHE A 215 7.94 0.37 7.18
C PHE A 215 8.45 -0.76 6.28
N ALA A 216 8.05 -1.99 6.58
CA ALA A 216 8.44 -3.14 5.79
C ALA A 216 7.89 -3.08 4.36
N PHE A 217 6.65 -2.62 4.19
CA PHE A 217 6.02 -2.47 2.89
C PHE A 217 6.77 -1.46 2.02
N LEU A 218 7.09 -0.29 2.59
CA LEU A 218 7.88 0.73 1.91
C LEU A 218 9.20 0.18 1.37
N PHE A 219 9.89 -0.63 2.17
CA PHE A 219 11.17 -1.18 1.77
C PHE A 219 11.04 -2.32 0.77
N ALA A 220 10.14 -3.28 1.01
CA ALA A 220 9.93 -4.43 0.14
C ALA A 220 9.56 -4.03 -1.29
N ASP A 221 8.68 -3.04 -1.46
CA ASP A 221 8.30 -2.56 -2.78
C ASP A 221 9.50 -1.99 -3.56
N ASN A 222 10.40 -1.30 -2.87
CA ASN A 222 11.54 -0.64 -3.49
C ASN A 222 12.77 -1.55 -3.67
N LEU A 223 12.95 -2.55 -2.79
CA LEU A 223 14.07 -3.50 -2.86
C LEU A 223 14.01 -4.35 -4.13
N PHE A 224 12.82 -4.80 -4.53
CA PHE A 224 12.65 -5.77 -5.61
C PHE A 224 12.28 -5.17 -6.97
N ARG A 225 11.92 -3.88 -7.04
CA ARG A 225 11.59 -3.23 -8.33
C ARG A 225 12.85 -2.84 -9.12
N LYS A 226 13.60 -1.94 -8.56
CA LYS A 226 14.98 -1.56 -8.92
C LYS A 226 15.63 -1.21 -7.60
N PRO A 227 16.90 -1.51 -7.36
CA PRO A 227 17.56 -1.19 -6.10
C PRO A 227 17.74 0.33 -5.96
N THR A 228 16.64 1.02 -5.82
CA THR A 228 16.60 2.48 -5.63
C THR A 228 16.76 2.87 -4.17
N ILE A 229 16.41 1.94 -3.24
CA ILE A 229 16.68 2.05 -1.81
C ILE A 229 17.56 0.88 -1.41
N THR A 230 18.79 1.18 -0.99
CA THR A 230 19.69 0.16 -0.45
C THR A 230 19.32 -0.15 1.00
N LYS A 231 19.79 -1.30 1.50
CA LYS A 231 19.64 -1.68 2.91
C LYS A 231 20.19 -0.60 3.85
N GLU A 232 21.37 -0.06 3.55
CA GLU A 232 22.04 0.97 4.34
C GLU A 232 21.20 2.26 4.39
N LEU A 233 20.60 2.65 3.27
CA LEU A 233 19.74 3.83 3.20
C LEU A 233 18.45 3.62 4.00
N PHE A 234 17.89 2.41 3.95
CA PHE A 234 16.72 2.05 4.75
C PHE A 234 17.04 2.03 6.24
N GLU A 235 18.18 1.46 6.64
CA GLU A 235 18.65 1.49 8.03
C GLU A 235 18.89 2.93 8.53
N LYS A 236 19.38 3.83 7.67
CA LYS A 236 19.46 5.27 7.99
C LYS A 236 18.09 5.85 8.27
N PHE A 237 17.11 5.52 7.44
CA PHE A 237 15.71 5.95 7.63
C PHE A 237 15.11 5.40 8.93
N LEU A 238 15.35 4.12 9.25
CA LEU A 238 14.88 3.52 10.50
C LEU A 238 15.48 4.19 11.73
N ARG A 239 16.77 4.59 11.69
CA ARG A 239 17.38 5.38 12.78
C ARG A 239 16.74 6.77 12.94
N VAL A 240 16.31 7.39 11.84
CA VAL A 240 15.53 8.64 11.90
C VAL A 240 14.17 8.37 12.54
N ALA A 241 13.51 7.29 12.16
CA ALA A 241 12.24 6.90 12.72
C ALA A 241 12.34 6.57 14.21
N ASP A 242 13.38 5.85 14.68
CA ASP A 242 13.62 5.58 16.11
C ASP A 242 13.58 6.85 16.95
N LYS A 243 14.26 7.90 16.50
CA LYS A 243 14.28 9.19 17.19
C LYS A 243 12.90 9.83 17.28
N ILE A 244 12.12 9.74 16.21
CA ILE A 244 10.76 10.33 16.13
C ILE A 244 9.77 9.53 16.97
N TYR A 245 9.86 8.19 16.93
CA TYR A 245 9.02 7.29 17.74
C TYR A 245 9.47 7.23 19.21
N ARG A 246 10.65 7.78 19.55
CA ARG A 246 11.28 7.69 20.87
C ARG A 246 11.43 6.27 21.39
N GLN A 247 11.64 5.33 20.49
CA GLN A 247 11.88 3.91 20.76
C GLN A 247 12.64 3.27 19.61
N SER A 248 13.42 2.24 19.90
CA SER A 248 14.03 1.43 18.86
C SER A 248 12.99 0.57 18.19
N LEU A 249 12.86 0.71 16.86
CA LEU A 249 12.01 -0.16 16.05
C LEU A 249 12.68 -1.54 15.91
N ASP A 250 11.95 -2.59 16.13
CA ASP A 250 12.46 -3.97 16.07
C ASP A 250 12.88 -4.35 14.65
N ARG A 251 14.19 -4.35 14.41
CA ARG A 251 14.80 -4.64 13.10
C ARG A 251 14.54 -6.06 12.65
N ASN A 252 14.57 -7.01 13.57
CA ASN A 252 14.30 -8.40 13.24
C ASN A 252 12.88 -8.58 12.72
N GLN A 253 11.90 -8.05 13.44
CA GLN A 253 10.51 -8.09 12.99
C GLN A 253 10.30 -7.35 11.66
N ILE A 254 10.95 -6.19 11.45
CA ILE A 254 10.87 -5.47 10.17
C ILE A 254 11.37 -6.35 9.02
N TRP A 255 12.50 -7.06 9.18
CA TRP A 255 13.02 -7.92 8.12
C TRP A 255 12.12 -9.11 7.82
N TRP A 256 11.53 -9.74 8.84
CA TRP A 256 10.52 -10.79 8.63
C TRP A 256 9.27 -10.25 7.93
N LEU A 257 8.85 -9.04 8.27
CA LEU A 257 7.74 -8.37 7.57
C LEU A 257 8.10 -8.00 6.13
N VAL A 258 9.33 -7.61 5.84
CA VAL A 258 9.80 -7.40 4.45
C VAL A 258 9.67 -8.69 3.64
N ALA A 259 10.09 -9.81 4.22
CA ALA A 259 9.91 -11.12 3.59
C ALA A 259 8.42 -11.45 3.38
N THR A 260 7.57 -11.20 4.39
CA THR A 260 6.12 -11.39 4.30
C THR A 260 5.48 -10.57 3.18
N VAL A 261 5.83 -9.28 3.10
CA VAL A 261 5.33 -8.40 2.01
C VAL A 261 5.77 -8.92 0.65
N ALA A 262 7.01 -9.40 0.54
CA ALA A 262 7.50 -9.95 -0.73
C ALA A 262 6.77 -11.25 -1.12
N VAL A 263 6.46 -12.14 -0.16
CA VAL A 263 5.60 -13.32 -0.39
C VAL A 263 4.24 -12.89 -0.89
N MET A 264 3.59 -11.94 -0.21
CA MET A 264 2.31 -11.39 -0.61
C MET A 264 2.36 -10.84 -2.04
N GLN A 265 3.39 -10.06 -2.36
CA GLN A 265 3.57 -9.48 -3.69
C GLN A 265 3.80 -10.52 -4.79
N VAL A 266 4.41 -11.67 -4.48
CA VAL A 266 4.53 -12.80 -5.44
C VAL A 266 3.15 -13.34 -5.77
N TRP A 267 2.33 -13.65 -4.75
CA TRP A 267 0.98 -14.17 -4.96
C TRP A 267 0.08 -13.17 -5.71
N TRP A 268 0.13 -11.89 -5.33
CA TRP A 268 -0.57 -10.82 -6.04
C TRP A 268 -0.11 -10.71 -7.50
N GLY A 269 1.20 -10.73 -7.74
CA GLY A 269 1.77 -10.64 -9.08
C GLY A 269 1.37 -11.81 -9.99
N LEU A 270 1.28 -13.03 -9.42
CA LEU A 270 0.76 -14.21 -10.13
C LEU A 270 -0.68 -14.00 -10.59
N LEU A 271 -1.57 -13.52 -9.71
CA LEU A 271 -2.94 -13.22 -10.09
C LEU A 271 -3.00 -12.18 -11.20
N ARG A 272 -2.25 -11.08 -11.05
CA ARG A 272 -2.20 -10.02 -12.06
C ARG A 272 -1.69 -10.53 -13.41
N TYR A 273 -0.72 -11.45 -13.43
CA TYR A 273 -0.25 -12.08 -14.66
C TYR A 273 -1.38 -12.77 -15.43
N PHE A 274 -2.28 -13.47 -14.74
CA PHE A 274 -3.38 -14.17 -15.39
C PHE A 274 -4.56 -13.24 -15.75
N ASP A 275 -4.75 -12.15 -15.01
CA ASP A 275 -5.84 -11.20 -15.24
C ASP A 275 -5.57 -10.25 -16.43
N VAL A 276 -4.30 -9.90 -16.68
CA VAL A 276 -3.96 -8.95 -17.74
C VAL A 276 -4.04 -9.57 -19.14
N LYS A 277 -4.44 -8.77 -20.12
CA LYS A 277 -4.72 -9.24 -21.48
C LYS A 277 -3.53 -9.10 -22.44
N THR A 278 -2.69 -8.06 -22.25
CA THR A 278 -1.63 -7.76 -23.22
C THR A 278 -0.35 -8.56 -22.95
N LYS A 279 0.37 -8.92 -24.02
CA LYS A 279 1.68 -9.59 -23.91
C LYS A 279 2.70 -8.75 -23.11
N LYS A 280 2.64 -7.42 -23.25
CA LYS A 280 3.52 -6.49 -22.53
C LYS A 280 3.29 -6.55 -21.03
N GLU A 281 2.04 -6.50 -20.59
CA GLU A 281 1.67 -6.60 -19.16
C GLU A 281 2.00 -7.99 -18.59
N LYS A 282 1.72 -9.07 -19.34
CA LYS A 282 2.11 -10.43 -18.95
C LYS A 282 3.61 -10.53 -18.71
N LYS A 283 4.43 -10.02 -19.65
CA LYS A 283 5.89 -9.98 -19.46
C LYS A 283 6.28 -9.20 -18.21
N TYR A 284 5.68 -8.03 -18.00
CA TYR A 284 5.94 -7.21 -16.82
C TYR A 284 5.65 -7.97 -15.52
N PHE A 285 4.47 -8.60 -15.40
CA PHE A 285 4.11 -9.33 -14.18
C PHE A 285 4.89 -10.63 -13.99
N LYS A 286 5.27 -11.32 -15.07
CA LYS A 286 6.20 -12.45 -14.99
C LYS A 286 7.55 -12.02 -14.40
N ASP A 287 8.14 -10.95 -14.93
CA ASP A 287 9.42 -10.42 -14.44
C ASP A 287 9.29 -9.92 -12.99
N TYR A 288 8.16 -9.30 -12.65
CA TYR A 288 7.83 -8.84 -11.30
C TYR A 288 7.83 -10.00 -10.30
N VAL A 289 7.17 -11.10 -10.62
CA VAL A 289 7.08 -12.32 -9.79
C VAL A 289 8.46 -12.96 -9.63
N LEU A 290 9.16 -13.24 -10.73
CA LEU A 290 10.44 -13.94 -10.70
C LEU A 290 11.52 -13.17 -9.93
N LYS A 291 11.59 -11.85 -10.09
CA LYS A 291 12.53 -11.01 -9.35
C LYS A 291 12.27 -11.06 -7.85
N ARG A 292 11.00 -11.01 -7.44
CA ARG A 292 10.64 -11.06 -6.02
C ARG A 292 10.88 -12.45 -5.43
N ALA A 293 10.46 -13.49 -6.14
CA ALA A 293 10.69 -14.87 -5.68
C ALA A 293 12.20 -15.14 -5.44
N LYS A 294 13.05 -14.73 -6.38
CA LYS A 294 14.51 -14.85 -6.20
C LYS A 294 15.01 -14.00 -5.04
N GLY A 295 14.64 -12.73 -5.01
CA GLY A 295 15.13 -11.79 -3.99
C GLY A 295 14.68 -12.16 -2.57
N ILE A 296 13.50 -12.76 -2.41
CA ILE A 296 13.03 -13.23 -1.10
C ILE A 296 13.82 -14.44 -0.61
N LEU A 297 14.20 -15.37 -1.49
CA LEU A 297 15.03 -16.50 -1.11
C LEU A 297 16.42 -16.05 -0.65
N ASP A 298 17.01 -15.05 -1.33
CA ASP A 298 18.28 -14.46 -0.91
C ASP A 298 18.16 -13.72 0.43
N LEU A 299 17.07 -12.99 0.63
CA LEU A 299 16.78 -12.30 1.90
C LEU A 299 16.58 -13.30 3.04
N TYR A 300 15.84 -14.37 2.80
CA TYR A 300 15.57 -15.40 3.80
C TYR A 300 16.83 -16.06 4.31
N LYS A 301 17.80 -16.38 3.44
CA LYS A 301 19.11 -16.91 3.83
C LYS A 301 19.85 -15.98 4.81
N ILE A 302 19.66 -14.66 4.67
CA ILE A 302 20.31 -13.66 5.55
C ILE A 302 19.59 -13.59 6.90
N ILE A 303 18.25 -13.63 6.89
CA ILE A 303 17.43 -13.50 8.11
C ILE A 303 17.56 -14.76 8.98
N SER A 304 17.46 -15.95 8.38
CA SER A 304 17.53 -17.23 9.09
C SER A 304 18.87 -17.47 9.78
N LYS A 305 20.00 -17.12 9.13
CA LYS A 305 21.33 -17.20 9.74
C LYS A 305 21.48 -16.35 10.98
N LYS A 306 20.83 -15.18 11.05
CA LYS A 306 20.90 -14.29 12.22
C LYS A 306 20.11 -14.80 13.42
N ASN A 307 19.12 -15.67 13.20
CA ASN A 307 18.24 -16.19 14.24
C ASN A 307 18.62 -17.60 14.71
N GLY A 308 19.78 -18.14 14.29
CA GLY A 308 20.21 -19.49 14.68
C GLY A 308 19.34 -20.61 14.06
N ALA A 309 18.41 -20.27 13.18
CA ALA A 309 17.64 -21.26 12.45
C ALA A 309 18.50 -21.86 11.35
N SER A 310 18.76 -23.20 11.43
CA SER A 310 19.42 -23.93 10.35
C SER A 310 18.65 -23.75 9.04
N PRO A 311 19.32 -23.48 7.92
CA PRO A 311 18.66 -23.35 6.63
C PRO A 311 18.18 -24.68 6.03
N TYR A 312 18.20 -25.81 6.81
CA TYR A 312 17.80 -27.14 6.38
C TYR A 312 16.79 -27.77 7.34
#